data_2140125f11a00c5f7417e544f864a09e
#
_entry.id   2140125f11a00c5f7417e544f864a09e
#
_cell.length_a   1.000
_cell.length_b   1.000
_cell.length_c   1.000
_cell.angle_alpha   90.00
_cell.angle_beta   90.00
_cell.angle_gamma   90.00
#
_symmetry.space_group_name_H-M   'P 1'
#
loop_
_entity.id
_entity.type
_entity.pdbx_description
1 polymer ?
#
loop_
_entity_poly.entity_id
_entity_poly.type
_entity_poly.pdbx_seq_one_letter_code
_entity_poly.pdbx_strand_id
1 'polypeptide(L)'
;MTAAGLIALGCSPALPPSKPLSNLTPEEARGQQLFSSHCERCHYANRDEALRGPGLFGLFRRKYLHSGAPANDERVTAVIMHGRGMMPAFGNSIDEQQLQELLAYLHTL
;
A
#
# COMPACT_ATOMS: atom_id res chain seq x y z
N MET A 1 -27.70 -20.48 -39.77
CA MET A 1 -26.38 -20.46 -39.14
C MET A 1 -26.35 -19.27 -38.18
N THR A 2 -26.50 -19.56 -36.90
CA THR A 2 -26.42 -18.54 -35.85
C THR A 2 -24.96 -18.47 -35.36
N ALA A 3 -24.28 -17.37 -35.65
CA ALA A 3 -22.99 -17.10 -35.07
C ALA A 3 -23.20 -16.71 -33.59
N ALA A 4 -22.78 -17.60 -32.68
CA ALA A 4 -22.72 -17.27 -31.28
C ALA A 4 -21.53 -16.34 -31.06
N GLY A 5 -21.82 -15.05 -30.89
CA GLY A 5 -20.82 -14.08 -30.49
C GLY A 5 -20.34 -14.40 -29.08
N LEU A 6 -19.10 -14.85 -28.93
CA LEU A 6 -18.43 -14.88 -27.64
C LEU A 6 -18.29 -13.42 -27.17
N ILE A 7 -19.11 -13.03 -26.21
CA ILE A 7 -18.88 -11.82 -25.45
C ILE A 7 -17.70 -12.14 -24.52
N ALA A 8 -16.50 -11.73 -24.91
CA ALA A 8 -15.38 -11.72 -24.01
C ALA A 8 -15.70 -10.68 -22.93
N LEU A 9 -16.14 -11.15 -21.77
CA LEU A 9 -16.16 -10.36 -20.55
C LEU A 9 -14.72 -10.00 -20.24
N GLY A 10 -14.33 -8.76 -20.59
CA GLY A 10 -13.02 -8.22 -20.28
C GLY A 10 -12.91 -8.05 -18.77
N CYS A 11 -12.39 -9.07 -18.08
CA CYS A 11 -11.89 -8.91 -16.73
C CYS A 11 -10.65 -8.02 -16.81
N SER A 12 -10.67 -6.86 -16.15
CA SER A 12 -9.43 -6.11 -15.89
C SER A 12 -8.46 -7.05 -15.20
N PRO A 13 -7.18 -7.17 -15.68
CA PRO A 13 -6.24 -8.07 -15.04
C PRO A 13 -6.07 -7.66 -13.58
N ALA A 14 -6.25 -8.60 -12.67
CA ALA A 14 -5.97 -8.40 -11.26
C ALA A 14 -4.49 -8.03 -11.10
N LEU A 15 -4.20 -7.14 -10.15
CA LEU A 15 -2.82 -6.82 -9.80
C LEU A 15 -2.11 -8.09 -9.31
N PRO A 16 -0.82 -8.27 -9.67
CA PRO A 16 -0.04 -9.37 -9.12
C PRO A 16 -0.03 -9.31 -7.59
N PRO A 17 0.11 -10.45 -6.91
CA PRO A 17 0.20 -10.45 -5.45
C PRO A 17 1.40 -9.62 -4.97
N SER A 18 1.32 -9.17 -3.72
CA SER A 18 2.43 -8.52 -3.05
C SER A 18 3.65 -9.45 -3.00
N LYS A 19 4.83 -8.85 -2.91
CA LYS A 19 6.08 -9.61 -2.76
C LYS A 19 6.01 -10.50 -1.51
N PRO A 20 6.31 -11.80 -1.61
CA PRO A 20 6.28 -12.68 -0.43
C PRO A 20 7.23 -12.20 0.65
N LEU A 21 6.84 -12.36 1.93
CA LEU A 21 7.69 -11.97 3.07
C LEU A 21 9.05 -12.65 3.06
N SER A 22 9.11 -13.89 2.56
CA SER A 22 10.37 -14.63 2.42
C SER A 22 11.35 -14.03 1.41
N ASN A 23 10.87 -13.15 0.53
CA ASN A 23 11.67 -12.56 -0.55
C ASN A 23 12.03 -11.09 -0.28
N LEU A 24 11.66 -10.54 0.88
CA LEU A 24 11.97 -9.16 1.22
C LEU A 24 13.48 -8.96 1.37
N THR A 25 13.98 -7.83 0.85
CA THR A 25 15.33 -7.38 1.17
C THR A 25 15.45 -7.03 2.66
N PRO A 26 16.65 -6.93 3.23
CA PRO A 26 16.81 -6.50 4.63
C PRO A 26 16.15 -5.15 4.92
N GLU A 27 16.24 -4.20 4.01
CA GLU A 27 15.57 -2.90 4.14
C GLU A 27 14.05 -3.03 4.16
N GLU A 28 13.50 -3.79 3.23
CA GLU A 28 12.06 -4.06 3.15
C GLU A 28 11.57 -4.81 4.40
N ALA A 29 12.36 -5.74 4.92
CA ALA A 29 12.02 -6.48 6.14
C ALA A 29 11.98 -5.57 7.37
N ARG A 30 12.90 -4.60 7.48
CA ARG A 30 12.83 -3.59 8.54
C ARG A 30 11.59 -2.71 8.40
N GLY A 31 11.25 -2.34 7.17
CA GLY A 31 10.02 -1.61 6.86
C GLY A 31 8.76 -2.39 7.26
N GLN A 32 8.76 -3.69 7.03
CA GLN A 32 7.66 -4.57 7.44
C GLN A 32 7.50 -4.60 8.96
N GLN A 33 8.58 -4.60 9.73
CA GLN A 33 8.52 -4.51 11.18
C GLN A 33 7.95 -3.17 11.65
N LEU A 34 8.33 -2.07 11.00
CA LEU A 34 7.77 -0.75 11.26
C LEU A 34 6.27 -0.71 10.94
N PHE A 35 5.87 -1.31 9.85
CA PHE A 35 4.46 -1.44 9.48
C PHE A 35 3.68 -2.19 10.55
N SER A 36 4.17 -3.33 11.01
CA SER A 36 3.54 -4.11 12.09
C SER A 36 3.40 -3.32 13.39
N SER A 37 4.37 -2.48 13.71
CA SER A 37 4.37 -1.70 14.96
C SER A 37 3.46 -0.48 14.90
N HIS A 38 3.32 0.16 13.73
CA HIS A 38 2.69 1.48 13.62
C HIS A 38 1.43 1.51 12.75
N CYS A 39 1.29 0.62 11.79
CA CYS A 39 0.30 0.74 10.71
C CYS A 39 -0.74 -0.38 10.70
N GLU A 40 -0.36 -1.58 11.10
CA GLU A 40 -1.17 -2.80 11.00
C GLU A 40 -2.48 -2.72 11.79
N ARG A 41 -2.52 -1.93 12.83
CA ARG A 41 -3.73 -1.71 13.63
C ARG A 41 -4.88 -1.14 12.80
N CYS A 42 -4.56 -0.34 11.80
CA CYS A 42 -5.54 0.40 11.00
C CYS A 42 -5.56 -0.02 9.53
N HIS A 43 -4.52 -0.67 9.03
CA HIS A 43 -4.38 -1.02 7.62
C HIS A 43 -4.09 -2.50 7.41
N TYR A 44 -4.81 -3.12 6.48
CA TYR A 44 -4.35 -4.37 5.89
C TYR A 44 -3.28 -4.08 4.85
N ALA A 45 -2.15 -4.77 4.94
CA ALA A 45 -1.06 -4.60 3.97
C ALA A 45 -1.41 -5.19 2.59
N ASN A 46 -1.94 -6.41 2.58
CA ASN A 46 -2.09 -7.23 1.38
C ASN A 46 -3.55 -7.45 0.97
N ARG A 47 -4.44 -6.55 1.35
CA ARG A 47 -5.86 -6.60 1.03
C ARG A 47 -6.36 -5.23 0.60
N ASP A 48 -7.39 -5.24 -0.24
CA ASP A 48 -8.12 -4.04 -0.61
C ASP A 48 -9.14 -3.60 0.44
N GLU A 49 -9.49 -4.50 1.35
CA GLU A 49 -10.48 -4.24 2.38
C GLU A 49 -10.03 -3.10 3.30
N ALA A 50 -10.99 -2.25 3.66
CA ALA A 50 -10.78 -1.28 4.71
C ALA A 50 -10.87 -1.97 6.08
N LEU A 51 -10.00 -1.56 7.00
CA LEU A 51 -10.12 -1.85 8.43
C LEU A 51 -10.58 -0.56 9.12
N ARG A 52 -9.68 0.19 9.74
CA ARG A 52 -9.94 1.57 10.17
C ARG A 52 -9.50 2.57 9.11
N GLY A 53 -8.43 2.23 8.40
CA GLY A 53 -7.97 2.91 7.20
C GLY A 53 -8.13 2.02 5.97
N PRO A 54 -7.85 2.56 4.77
CA PRO A 54 -7.95 1.78 3.54
C PRO A 54 -6.94 0.63 3.51
N GLY A 55 -7.29 -0.45 2.80
CA GLY A 55 -6.35 -1.51 2.47
C GLY A 55 -5.25 -1.00 1.56
N LEU A 56 -4.04 -1.51 1.73
CA LEU A 56 -2.84 -1.00 1.06
C LEU A 56 -2.34 -1.89 -0.07
N PHE A 57 -3.06 -2.95 -0.40
CA PHE A 57 -2.68 -3.81 -1.53
C PHE A 57 -2.50 -3.00 -2.80
N GLY A 58 -1.34 -3.14 -3.42
CA GLY A 58 -1.02 -2.44 -4.65
C GLY A 58 -0.86 -0.94 -4.51
N LEU A 59 -0.57 -0.41 -3.32
CA LEU A 59 -0.55 1.02 -3.01
C LEU A 59 0.16 1.87 -4.07
N PHE A 60 1.40 1.54 -4.42
CA PHE A 60 2.19 2.29 -5.40
C PHE A 60 2.01 1.80 -6.84
N ARG A 61 1.23 0.76 -7.06
CA ARG A 61 0.88 0.25 -8.38
C ARG A 61 -0.46 0.81 -8.88
N ARG A 62 -1.14 1.56 -8.03
CA ARG A 62 -2.35 2.32 -8.34
C ARG A 62 -1.98 3.72 -8.78
N LYS A 63 -2.84 4.32 -9.57
CA LYS A 63 -2.62 5.69 -10.03
C LYS A 63 -2.88 6.73 -8.94
N TYR A 64 -3.87 6.46 -8.09
CA TYR A 64 -4.33 7.38 -7.05
C TYR A 64 -4.47 6.68 -5.70
N LEU A 65 -4.20 7.43 -4.64
CA LEU A 65 -4.57 7.09 -3.28
C LEU A 65 -6.10 7.20 -3.11
N HIS A 66 -6.64 6.66 -2.02
CA HIS A 66 -8.05 6.82 -1.69
C HIS A 66 -8.48 8.28 -1.55
N SER A 67 -7.56 9.16 -1.23
CA SER A 67 -7.79 10.60 -1.17
C SER A 67 -7.98 11.25 -2.54
N GLY A 68 -7.65 10.56 -3.63
CA GLY A 68 -7.61 11.12 -4.98
C GLY A 68 -6.26 11.75 -5.34
N ALA A 69 -5.32 11.86 -4.41
CA ALA A 69 -3.97 12.33 -4.69
C ALA A 69 -3.16 11.26 -5.43
N PRO A 70 -2.14 11.65 -6.23
CA PRO A 70 -1.27 10.67 -6.89
C PRO A 70 -0.62 9.71 -5.88
N ALA A 71 -0.55 8.41 -6.23
CA ALA A 71 0.08 7.40 -5.42
C ALA A 71 1.60 7.41 -5.64
N ASN A 72 2.30 8.30 -4.99
CA ASN A 72 3.75 8.46 -5.06
C ASN A 72 4.36 8.65 -3.67
N ASP A 73 5.68 8.54 -3.59
CA ASP A 73 6.41 8.64 -2.33
C ASP A 73 6.16 9.95 -1.60
N GLU A 74 6.12 11.05 -2.33
CA GLU A 74 5.89 12.38 -1.74
C GLU A 74 4.55 12.45 -1.02
N ARG A 75 3.48 12.00 -1.66
CA ARG A 75 2.13 12.05 -1.11
C ARG A 75 1.94 11.07 0.04
N VAL A 76 2.46 9.86 -0.09
CA VAL A 76 2.41 8.86 0.98
C VAL A 76 3.24 9.32 2.17
N THR A 77 4.43 9.86 1.96
CA THR A 77 5.27 10.44 3.01
C THR A 77 4.52 11.54 3.77
N ALA A 78 3.87 12.45 3.06
CA ALA A 78 3.12 13.55 3.68
C ALA A 78 2.03 13.01 4.61
N VAL A 79 1.29 12.00 4.18
CA VAL A 79 0.24 11.38 5.01
C VAL A 79 0.83 10.67 6.23
N ILE A 80 1.93 9.94 6.07
CA ILE A 80 2.59 9.25 7.19
C ILE A 80 3.11 10.26 8.21
N MET A 81 3.80 11.29 7.76
CA MET A 81 4.49 12.23 8.65
C MET A 81 3.54 13.22 9.31
N HIS A 82 2.51 13.66 8.61
CA HIS A 82 1.60 14.70 9.09
C HIS A 82 0.22 14.18 9.51
N GLY A 83 -0.10 12.94 9.16
CA GLY A 83 -1.43 12.37 9.39
C GLY A 83 -2.48 12.94 8.43
N ARG A 84 -3.67 12.37 8.52
CA ARG A 84 -4.83 12.80 7.74
C ARG A 84 -6.11 12.25 8.36
N GLY A 85 -7.07 13.13 8.67
CA GLY A 85 -8.32 12.69 9.27
C GLY A 85 -8.07 11.93 10.58
N MET A 86 -8.51 10.68 10.67
CA MET A 86 -8.30 9.84 11.85
C MET A 86 -6.92 9.19 11.89
N MET A 87 -6.13 9.26 10.82
CA MET A 87 -4.78 8.73 10.80
C MET A 87 -3.84 9.68 11.55
N PRO A 88 -3.16 9.21 12.61
CA PRO A 88 -2.24 10.05 13.36
C PRO A 88 -0.98 10.38 12.55
N ALA A 89 -0.30 11.45 12.96
CA ALA A 89 1.00 11.83 12.42
C ALA A 89 2.10 10.99 13.07
N PHE A 90 3.04 10.48 12.29
CA PHE A 90 4.17 9.69 12.75
C PHE A 90 5.52 10.44 12.69
N GLY A 91 5.49 11.75 12.37
CA GLY A 91 6.70 12.54 12.21
C GLY A 91 7.61 12.60 13.44
N ASN A 92 7.06 12.39 14.64
CA ASN A 92 7.83 12.33 15.87
C ASN A 92 8.15 10.89 16.33
N SER A 93 7.62 9.89 15.65
CA SER A 93 7.75 8.48 16.04
C SER A 93 8.72 7.71 15.18
N ILE A 94 8.93 8.14 13.94
CA ILE A 94 9.86 7.52 13.00
C ILE A 94 10.83 8.56 12.44
N ASP A 95 12.09 8.18 12.30
CA ASP A 95 13.10 9.01 11.68
C ASP A 95 13.13 8.85 10.16
N GLU A 96 13.98 9.60 9.49
CA GLU A 96 14.08 9.58 8.03
C GLU A 96 14.50 8.21 7.49
N GLN A 97 15.43 7.53 8.14
CA GLN A 97 15.87 6.20 7.72
C GLN A 97 14.73 5.19 7.87
N GLN A 98 14.02 5.22 8.97
CA GLN A 98 12.85 4.37 9.19
C GLN A 98 11.74 4.66 8.17
N LEU A 99 11.54 5.91 7.81
CA LEU A 99 10.61 6.29 6.75
C LEU A 99 11.00 5.64 5.42
N GLN A 100 12.28 5.67 5.04
CA GLN A 100 12.75 5.03 3.80
C GLN A 100 12.56 3.51 3.84
N GLU A 101 12.82 2.89 4.96
CA GLU A 101 12.58 1.46 5.15
C GLU A 101 11.08 1.12 5.05
N LEU A 102 10.22 1.92 5.66
CA LEU A 102 8.77 1.75 5.56
C LEU A 102 8.28 1.92 4.12
N LEU A 103 8.74 2.95 3.41
CA LEU A 103 8.40 3.15 2.00
C LEU A 103 8.87 1.98 1.14
N ALA A 104 10.08 1.47 1.37
CA ALA A 104 10.60 0.30 0.66
C ALA A 104 9.66 -0.91 0.82
N TYR A 105 9.18 -1.16 2.04
CA TYR A 105 8.19 -2.21 2.27
C TYR A 105 6.86 -1.92 1.56
N LEU A 106 6.35 -0.71 1.66
CA LEU A 106 5.07 -0.34 1.03
C LEU A 106 5.11 -0.50 -0.50
N HIS A 107 6.26 -0.32 -1.13
CA HIS A 107 6.45 -0.59 -2.55
C HIS A 107 6.34 -2.08 -2.93
N THR A 108 6.40 -2.98 -1.97
CA THR A 108 6.26 -4.42 -2.21
C THR A 108 4.80 -4.89 -2.25
N LEU A 109 3.87 -4.06 -1.88
CA LEU A 109 2.44 -4.40 -1.71
C LEU A 109 1.64 -4.43 -3.02
#